data_5d45fa09482fc5f8b1bddd9de40ee30d
#
_entry.id   5d45fa09482fc5f8b1bddd9de40ee30d
#
_cell.length_a   1.000
_cell.length_b   1.000
_cell.length_c   1.000
_cell.angle_alpha   90.00
_cell.angle_beta   90.00
_cell.angle_gamma   90.00
#
_symmetry.space_group_name_H-M   'P 1'
#
loop_
_entity.id
_entity.type
_entity.pdbx_description
1 polymer ?
#
loop_
_entity_poly.entity_id
_entity_poly.type
_entity_poly.pdbx_seq_one_letter_code
_entity_poly.pdbx_strand_id
1 'polypeptide(L)'
;SFPYDGLFLNTDESFRKEYLKQHDMRMLLKYKNYFNYLYGENFVGGGFLINTEKYKAAGGENENFYGWGPEDLDRVQHWEAHGYRIHRSEGPMFHLNHPRDINGGPRTKLYQDLCFNQLNKSLYMSLRDDVQYTGNNDRFE
;
A
#
# COMPACT_ATOMS: atom_id res chain seq x y z
N SER A 1 3.09 6.97 9.02
CA SER A 1 2.47 5.89 9.80
C SER A 1 1.38 5.19 9.02
N PHE A 2 1.12 3.93 9.34
CA PHE A 2 -0.01 3.17 8.82
C PHE A 2 -1.12 3.08 9.86
N PRO A 3 -2.40 3.23 9.46
CA PRO A 3 -3.55 3.15 10.37
C PRO A 3 -3.93 1.71 10.74
N TYR A 4 -3.03 0.74 10.55
CA TYR A 4 -3.21 -0.68 10.83
C TYR A 4 -1.86 -1.37 11.09
N ASP A 5 -1.89 -2.61 11.61
CA ASP A 5 -0.71 -3.36 12.07
C ASP A 5 0.07 -4.09 10.95
N GLY A 6 -0.42 -4.04 9.72
CA GLY A 6 0.14 -4.74 8.56
C GLY A 6 -0.70 -5.94 8.13
N LEU A 7 -1.74 -6.28 8.88
CA LEU A 7 -2.70 -7.31 8.48
C LEU A 7 -3.77 -6.70 7.57
N PHE A 8 -3.90 -7.25 6.37
CA PHE A 8 -4.91 -6.83 5.41
C PHE A 8 -5.86 -7.99 5.13
N LEU A 9 -7.05 -7.94 5.73
CA LEU A 9 -8.02 -9.01 5.75
C LEU A 9 -9.08 -8.80 4.66
N ASN A 10 -9.29 -9.82 3.84
CA ASN A 10 -10.30 -9.80 2.78
C ASN A 10 -11.61 -10.37 3.28
N THR A 11 -12.66 -9.57 3.32
CA THR A 11 -14.01 -10.04 3.66
C THR A 11 -14.62 -10.77 2.47
N ASP A 12 -15.54 -11.68 2.74
CA ASP A 12 -16.40 -12.22 1.68
C ASP A 12 -17.56 -11.27 1.33
N GLU A 13 -18.33 -11.64 0.31
CA GLU A 13 -19.45 -10.82 -0.16
C GLU A 13 -20.56 -10.69 0.88
N SER A 14 -20.80 -11.71 1.71
CA SER A 14 -21.85 -11.70 2.71
C SER A 14 -21.53 -10.73 3.84
N PHE A 15 -20.31 -10.76 4.34
CA PHE A 15 -19.83 -9.81 5.35
C PHE A 15 -19.78 -8.37 4.81
N ARG A 16 -19.38 -8.20 3.56
CA ARG A 16 -19.44 -6.88 2.91
C ARG A 16 -20.87 -6.34 2.88
N LYS A 17 -21.82 -7.14 2.42
CA LYS A 17 -23.25 -6.73 2.36
C LYS A 17 -23.78 -6.35 3.74
N GLU A 18 -23.44 -7.13 4.74
CA GLU A 18 -23.90 -6.87 6.11
C GLU A 18 -23.24 -5.61 6.70
N TYR A 19 -21.95 -5.45 6.49
CA TYR A 19 -21.24 -4.23 6.91
C TYR A 19 -21.83 -2.96 6.26
N LEU A 20 -22.15 -3.00 4.97
CA LEU A 20 -22.73 -1.85 4.26
C LEU A 20 -24.14 -1.47 4.75
N LYS A 21 -24.84 -2.38 5.44
CA LYS A 21 -26.13 -2.04 6.10
C LYS A 21 -25.94 -1.37 7.46
N GLN A 22 -24.96 -1.83 8.22
CA GLN A 22 -24.81 -1.47 9.63
C GLN A 22 -23.72 -0.43 9.86
N HIS A 23 -22.68 -0.41 9.01
CA HIS A 23 -21.44 0.39 9.15
C HIS A 23 -20.76 0.20 10.54
N ASP A 24 -20.89 -1.02 11.11
CA ASP A 24 -20.32 -1.34 12.43
C ASP A 24 -19.03 -2.16 12.30
N MET A 25 -17.89 -1.52 12.53
CA MET A 25 -16.56 -2.15 12.53
C MET A 25 -16.42 -3.26 13.57
N ARG A 26 -17.18 -3.22 14.68
CA ARG A 26 -17.13 -4.25 15.72
C ARG A 26 -17.53 -5.62 15.19
N MET A 27 -18.43 -5.64 14.21
CA MET A 27 -18.81 -6.88 13.52
C MET A 27 -17.59 -7.48 12.80
N LEU A 28 -16.87 -6.69 12.01
CA LEU A 28 -15.69 -7.17 11.29
C LEU A 28 -14.58 -7.63 12.25
N LEU A 29 -14.33 -6.88 13.31
CA LEU A 29 -13.37 -7.25 14.35
C LEU A 29 -13.75 -8.55 15.07
N LYS A 30 -15.04 -8.76 15.37
CA LYS A 30 -15.54 -10.01 15.98
C LYS A 30 -15.24 -11.24 15.13
N TYR A 31 -15.32 -11.10 13.83
CA TYR A 31 -15.16 -12.20 12.88
C TYR A 31 -13.82 -12.20 12.15
N LYS A 32 -12.85 -11.39 12.59
CA LYS A 32 -11.55 -11.22 11.90
C LYS A 32 -10.81 -12.53 11.58
N ASN A 33 -10.94 -13.54 12.44
CA ASN A 33 -10.26 -14.82 12.28
C ASN A 33 -10.87 -15.72 11.17
N TYR A 34 -12.02 -15.34 10.62
CA TYR A 34 -12.65 -16.03 9.47
C TYR A 34 -12.18 -15.47 8.13
N PHE A 35 -11.52 -14.31 8.14
CA PHE A 35 -11.11 -13.66 6.91
C PHE A 35 -9.71 -14.12 6.49
N ASN A 36 -9.53 -14.30 5.20
CA ASN A 36 -8.22 -14.62 4.62
C ASN A 36 -7.36 -13.37 4.52
N TYR A 37 -6.05 -13.54 4.63
CA TYR A 37 -5.10 -12.49 4.26
C TYR A 37 -5.21 -12.21 2.77
N LEU A 38 -5.36 -10.94 2.40
CA LEU A 38 -5.34 -10.53 1.00
C LEU A 38 -3.91 -10.54 0.45
N TYR A 39 -2.96 -10.20 1.31
CA TYR A 39 -1.52 -10.22 1.06
C TYR A 39 -0.80 -10.82 2.27
N GLY A 40 0.53 -10.92 2.20
CA GLY A 40 1.34 -11.38 3.33
C GLY A 40 1.29 -10.44 4.54
N GLU A 41 1.94 -10.85 5.61
CA GLU A 41 2.12 -10.02 6.80
C GLU A 41 2.95 -8.77 6.48
N ASN A 42 2.77 -7.73 7.30
CA ASN A 42 3.45 -6.43 7.13
C ASN A 42 3.11 -5.70 5.82
N PHE A 43 1.91 -5.90 5.30
CA PHE A 43 1.44 -5.18 4.14
C PHE A 43 1.55 -3.66 4.33
N VAL A 44 1.85 -2.93 3.24
CA VAL A 44 2.15 -1.49 3.27
C VAL A 44 1.23 -0.65 2.39
N GLY A 45 0.30 -1.28 1.68
CA GLY A 45 -0.68 -0.61 0.82
C GLY A 45 -1.96 -0.20 1.55
N GLY A 46 -2.87 0.35 0.81
CA GLY A 46 -4.24 0.66 1.24
C GLY A 46 -4.44 2.01 1.91
N GLY A 47 -3.45 2.55 2.60
CA GLY A 47 -3.54 3.89 3.20
C GLY A 47 -2.41 4.18 4.17
N PHE A 48 -1.99 5.43 4.21
CA PHE A 48 -0.95 5.91 5.12
C PHE A 48 -1.17 7.37 5.52
N LEU A 49 -0.51 7.79 6.59
CA LEU A 49 -0.44 9.18 7.04
C LEU A 49 1.03 9.59 7.16
N ILE A 50 1.40 10.71 6.56
CA ILE A 50 2.75 11.25 6.61
C ILE A 50 2.71 12.76 6.81
N ASN A 51 3.74 13.31 7.45
CA ASN A 51 3.96 14.74 7.47
C ASN A 51 4.31 15.23 6.06
N THR A 52 3.58 16.21 5.54
CA THR A 52 3.71 16.71 4.17
C THR A 52 5.11 17.23 3.84
N GLU A 53 5.74 17.94 4.77
CA GLU A 53 7.09 18.46 4.55
C GLU A 53 8.13 17.33 4.43
N LYS A 54 8.02 16.30 5.27
CA LYS A 54 8.87 15.11 5.18
C LYS A 54 8.64 14.32 3.90
N TYR A 55 7.38 14.22 3.46
CA TYR A 55 7.02 13.56 2.22
C TYR A 55 7.65 14.26 1.00
N LYS A 56 7.52 15.60 0.93
CA LYS A 56 8.14 16.40 -0.12
C LYS A 56 9.65 16.33 -0.07
N ALA A 57 10.25 16.43 1.11
CA ALA A 57 11.70 16.34 1.30
C ALA A 57 12.28 14.99 0.88
N ALA A 58 11.49 13.92 0.99
CA ALA A 58 11.86 12.60 0.47
C ALA A 58 11.62 12.44 -1.05
N GLY A 59 11.14 13.45 -1.75
CA GLY A 59 10.91 13.40 -3.19
C GLY A 59 9.54 12.86 -3.62
N GLY A 60 8.62 12.62 -2.69
CA GLY A 60 7.25 12.17 -3.00
C GLY A 60 7.16 10.71 -3.45
N GLU A 61 6.42 10.46 -4.51
CA GLU A 61 6.24 9.13 -5.10
C GLU A 61 7.20 8.89 -6.27
N ASN A 62 7.55 7.63 -6.46
CA ASN A 62 8.30 7.21 -7.64
C ASN A 62 7.35 7.09 -8.84
N GLU A 63 7.33 8.10 -9.70
CA GLU A 63 6.46 8.17 -10.88
C GLU A 63 6.85 7.21 -12.02
N ASN A 64 7.91 6.41 -11.86
CA ASN A 64 8.27 5.37 -12.82
C ASN A 64 7.35 4.13 -12.73
N PHE A 65 6.56 3.99 -11.66
CA PHE A 65 5.55 2.96 -11.60
C PHE A 65 4.34 3.34 -12.45
N TYR A 66 3.87 2.39 -13.24
CA TYR A 66 2.72 2.57 -14.10
C TYR A 66 1.68 1.48 -13.88
N GLY A 67 0.45 1.88 -13.56
CA GLY A 67 -0.65 0.98 -13.29
C GLY A 67 -0.59 0.41 -11.88
N TRP A 68 -1.00 -0.83 -11.70
CA TRP A 68 -0.96 -1.54 -10.42
C TRP A 68 0.39 -2.24 -10.24
N GLY A 69 1.07 -2.00 -9.13
CA GLY A 69 2.40 -2.54 -8.89
C GLY A 69 2.86 -2.43 -7.43
N PRO A 70 4.15 -2.61 -7.18
CA PRO A 70 4.75 -2.58 -5.84
C PRO A 70 5.14 -1.16 -5.36
N GLU A 71 4.48 -0.13 -5.85
CA GLU A 71 4.76 1.28 -5.53
C GLU A 71 4.65 1.57 -4.02
N ASP A 72 3.72 0.91 -3.33
CA ASP A 72 3.57 1.05 -1.88
C ASP A 72 4.79 0.54 -1.11
N LEU A 73 5.39 -0.56 -1.57
CA LEU A 73 6.59 -1.11 -0.96
C LEU A 73 7.81 -0.24 -1.25
N ASP A 74 7.95 0.23 -2.48
CA ASP A 74 9.00 1.16 -2.88
C ASP A 74 8.98 2.43 -2.03
N ARG A 75 7.81 3.02 -1.85
CA ARG A 75 7.59 4.19 -0.99
C ARG A 75 8.11 3.98 0.42
N VAL A 76 7.77 2.86 1.04
CA VAL A 76 8.20 2.54 2.41
C VAL A 76 9.72 2.39 2.49
N GLN A 77 10.30 1.63 1.59
CA GLN A 77 11.75 1.43 1.55
C GLN A 77 12.50 2.74 1.33
N HIS A 78 11.95 3.61 0.49
CA HIS A 78 12.51 4.93 0.27
C HIS A 78 12.48 5.79 1.55
N TRP A 79 11.38 5.79 2.29
CA TRP A 79 11.29 6.50 3.56
C TRP A 79 12.25 5.93 4.62
N GLU A 80 12.42 4.62 4.68
CA GLU A 80 13.37 3.96 5.57
C GLU A 80 14.82 4.31 5.21
N ALA A 81 15.15 4.36 3.92
CA ALA A 81 16.45 4.82 3.44
C ALA A 81 16.76 6.28 3.82
N HIS A 82 15.73 7.13 3.96
CA HIS A 82 15.84 8.49 4.49
C HIS A 82 15.88 8.55 6.04
N GLY A 83 15.95 7.41 6.71
CA GLY A 83 15.99 7.33 8.18
C GLY A 83 14.65 7.60 8.86
N TYR A 84 13.52 7.56 8.13
CA TYR A 84 12.21 7.75 8.73
C TYR A 84 11.75 6.46 9.41
N ARG A 85 11.23 6.60 10.63
CA ARG A 85 10.63 5.49 11.36
C ARG A 85 9.18 5.35 11.00
N ILE A 86 8.79 4.13 10.64
CA ILE A 86 7.41 3.78 10.31
C ILE A 86 6.68 3.33 11.58
N HIS A 87 5.60 4.01 11.90
CA HIS A 87 4.69 3.61 12.98
C HIS A 87 3.46 2.91 12.40
N ARG A 88 2.98 1.88 13.10
CA ARG A 88 1.73 1.17 12.77
C ARG A 88 0.76 1.26 13.95
N SER A 89 -0.50 1.52 13.66
CA SER A 89 -1.56 1.41 14.66
C SER A 89 -1.91 -0.06 14.90
N GLU A 90 -2.49 -0.37 16.04
CA GLU A 90 -2.97 -1.72 16.33
C GLU A 90 -4.23 -2.05 15.53
N GLY A 91 -4.35 -3.33 15.17
CA GLY A 91 -5.50 -3.92 14.50
C GLY A 91 -5.37 -3.96 12.97
N PRO A 92 -6.17 -4.84 12.35
CA PRO A 92 -6.12 -5.08 10.92
C PRO A 92 -6.85 -4.00 10.12
N MET A 93 -6.51 -3.88 8.86
CA MET A 93 -7.34 -3.24 7.84
C MET A 93 -8.22 -4.27 7.15
N PHE A 94 -9.48 -3.92 6.89
CA PHE A 94 -10.43 -4.79 6.19
C PHE A 94 -10.63 -4.32 4.76
N HIS A 95 -10.37 -5.22 3.82
CA HIS A 95 -10.75 -5.04 2.42
C HIS A 95 -12.16 -5.59 2.22
N LEU A 96 -13.10 -4.70 1.96
CA LEU A 96 -14.46 -5.10 1.61
C LEU A 96 -14.46 -5.66 0.19
N ASN A 97 -14.56 -6.97 0.07
CA ASN A 97 -14.53 -7.65 -1.22
C ASN A 97 -15.48 -7.00 -2.23
N HIS A 98 -14.98 -6.73 -3.41
CA HIS A 98 -15.77 -6.17 -4.52
C HIS A 98 -15.31 -6.76 -5.85
N PRO A 99 -16.17 -6.81 -6.89
CA PRO A 99 -15.74 -7.18 -8.22
C PRO A 99 -14.59 -6.29 -8.68
N ARG A 100 -13.54 -6.88 -9.21
CA ARG A 100 -12.44 -6.12 -9.82
C ARG A 100 -12.82 -5.73 -11.24
N ASP A 101 -12.66 -4.46 -11.53
CA ASP A 101 -12.75 -3.96 -12.90
C ASP A 101 -11.53 -4.41 -13.71
N ILE A 102 -11.61 -4.23 -15.03
CA ILE A 102 -10.54 -4.55 -15.99
C ILE A 102 -9.19 -3.90 -15.64
N ASN A 103 -9.21 -2.83 -14.87
CA ASN A 103 -8.03 -2.11 -14.39
C ASN A 103 -7.54 -2.56 -13.01
N GLY A 104 -8.25 -3.46 -12.34
CA GLY A 104 -8.03 -3.83 -10.94
C GLY A 104 -6.96 -4.89 -10.68
N GLY A 105 -5.97 -5.05 -11.54
CA GLY A 105 -4.87 -5.99 -11.34
C GLY A 105 -3.93 -6.09 -12.53
N PRO A 106 -2.82 -6.84 -12.39
CA PRO A 106 -1.88 -7.04 -13.49
C PRO A 106 -2.57 -7.80 -14.62
N ARG A 107 -2.66 -7.17 -15.78
CA ARG A 107 -3.41 -7.70 -16.93
C ARG A 107 -2.73 -8.85 -17.63
N THR A 108 -1.40 -8.91 -17.57
CA THR A 108 -0.59 -9.92 -18.24
C THR A 108 0.65 -10.25 -17.42
N LYS A 109 1.23 -11.43 -17.67
CA LYS A 109 2.52 -11.80 -17.06
C LYS A 109 3.61 -10.79 -17.38
N LEU A 110 3.65 -10.27 -18.60
CA LEU A 110 4.60 -9.23 -19.01
C LEU A 110 4.50 -7.99 -18.11
N TYR A 111 3.29 -7.58 -17.77
CA TYR A 111 3.07 -6.43 -16.89
C TYR A 111 3.53 -6.71 -15.45
N GLN A 112 3.28 -7.92 -14.94
CA GLN A 112 3.80 -8.36 -13.64
C GLN A 112 5.33 -8.34 -13.62
N ASP A 113 5.96 -8.89 -14.67
CA ASP A 113 7.43 -8.94 -14.79
C ASP A 113 8.02 -7.51 -14.86
N LEU A 114 7.36 -6.58 -15.54
CA LEU A 114 7.76 -5.16 -15.57
C LEU A 114 7.67 -4.51 -14.18
N CYS A 115 6.59 -4.75 -13.43
CA CYS A 115 6.45 -4.24 -12.07
C CYS A 115 7.53 -4.80 -11.14
N PHE A 116 7.81 -6.09 -11.20
CA PHE A 116 8.89 -6.70 -10.41
C PHE A 116 10.28 -6.19 -10.80
N ASN A 117 10.53 -5.96 -12.07
CA ASN A 117 11.79 -5.38 -12.53
C ASN A 117 11.95 -3.93 -12.06
N GLN A 118 10.88 -3.15 -12.05
CA GLN A 118 10.87 -1.82 -11.46
C GLN A 118 11.14 -1.85 -9.97
N LEU A 119 10.49 -2.75 -9.21
CA LEU A 119 10.74 -2.92 -7.79
C LEU A 119 12.21 -3.23 -7.51
N ASN A 120 12.79 -4.20 -8.22
CA ASN A 120 14.19 -4.57 -8.04
C ASN A 120 15.14 -3.39 -8.32
N LYS A 121 14.85 -2.61 -9.36
CA LYS A 121 15.62 -1.40 -9.66
C LYS A 121 15.45 -0.35 -8.56
N SER A 122 14.26 -0.14 -8.08
CA SER A 122 13.93 0.83 -7.06
C SER A 122 14.56 0.48 -5.71
N LEU A 123 14.49 -0.80 -5.30
CA LEU A 123 15.19 -1.33 -4.13
C LEU A 123 16.70 -1.05 -4.19
N TYR A 124 17.31 -1.30 -5.33
CA TYR A 124 18.72 -1.03 -5.53
C TYR A 124 19.04 0.47 -5.44
N MET A 125 18.19 1.30 -6.04
CA MET A 125 18.35 2.75 -6.04
C MET A 125 18.10 3.36 -4.66
N SER A 126 17.08 2.94 -3.93
CA SER A 126 16.74 3.47 -2.60
C SER A 126 17.82 3.20 -1.53
N LEU A 127 18.72 2.26 -1.79
CA LEU A 127 19.86 1.96 -0.92
C LEU A 127 21.10 2.79 -1.24
N ARG A 128 21.04 3.69 -2.22
CA ARG A 128 22.16 4.55 -2.64
C ARG A 128 21.90 6.00 -2.25
N ASP A 129 22.92 6.64 -1.74
CA ASP A 129 22.88 8.06 -1.30
C ASP A 129 22.67 9.06 -2.46
N ASP A 130 22.88 8.62 -3.70
CA ASP A 130 22.82 9.44 -4.91
C ASP A 130 21.48 9.34 -5.66
N VAL A 131 20.47 8.68 -5.08
CA VAL A 131 19.16 8.54 -5.72
C VAL A 131 18.36 9.82 -5.60
N GLN A 132 18.02 10.38 -6.74
CA GLN A 132 17.01 11.42 -6.85
C GLN A 132 15.67 10.76 -7.25
N TYR A 133 14.67 10.88 -6.40
CA TYR A 133 13.32 10.55 -6.75
C TYR A 133 12.74 11.62 -7.68
N THR A 134 12.13 11.19 -8.75
CA THR A 134 11.53 12.08 -9.77
C THR A 134 10.06 12.37 -9.47
N GLY A 135 9.68 12.36 -8.21
CA GLY A 135 8.34 12.73 -7.80
C GLY A 135 8.03 14.16 -8.23
N ASN A 136 6.88 14.36 -8.85
CA ASN A 136 6.46 15.69 -9.26
C ASN A 136 5.94 16.48 -8.04
N ASN A 137 6.85 17.16 -7.36
CA ASN A 137 6.53 17.99 -6.20
C ASN A 137 5.68 19.24 -6.56
N ASP A 138 5.61 19.60 -7.83
CA ASP A 138 4.85 20.78 -8.31
C ASP A 138 3.33 20.59 -8.13
N ARG A 139 2.88 19.35 -7.87
CA ARG A 139 1.46 19.06 -7.57
C ARG A 139 1.03 19.48 -6.16
N PHE A 140 1.95 19.92 -5.33
CA PHE A 140 1.68 20.27 -3.93
C PHE A 140 1.79 21.78 -3.64
N GLU A 141 1.99 22.59 -4.68
CA GLU A 141 1.99 24.05 -4.60
C GLU A 141 0.56 24.64 -4.89
#